data_82ff47f6264ae8933309f7de693227f8
#
_entry.id   82ff47f6264ae8933309f7de693227f8
#
_cell.length_a   1.000
_cell.length_b   1.000
_cell.length_c   1.000
_cell.angle_alpha   90.00
_cell.angle_beta   90.00
_cell.angle_gamma   90.00
#
_symmetry.space_group_name_H-M   'P 1'
#
loop_
_entity.id
_entity.type
_entity.pdbx_description
1 polymer ?
#
loop_
_entity_poly.entity_id
_entity_poly.type
_entity_poly.pdbx_seq_one_letter_code
_entity_poly.pdbx_strand_id
1 'polypeptide(L)'
;TFVVTAITTRIYPLCKKSDKGYNNMEVTPEPKVEKGKLVSTAFAEGLHACSRAPKFVDGLVKNFVDGLNMALNIGPTLMAIGFLGLVLAAFTPVFDILGYLFLPFTMLLGFGSEAAMVAKGCAISLAEMFLPANIVATATPATQAVIAIVCVSEILFFSASIPCILGTDIKLSLKDILIIWFERVVLSLILAAPVVHLLF
;
A
#
# COMPACT_ATOMS: atom_id res chain seq x y z
N THR A 1 7.18 0.71 -6.07
CA THR A 1 6.84 0.44 -4.66
C THR A 1 8.05 0.56 -3.75
N PHE A 2 9.17 -0.18 -3.94
CA PHE A 2 10.34 -0.16 -3.03
C PHE A 2 10.93 1.24 -2.81
N VAL A 3 11.18 2.01 -3.87
CA VAL A 3 11.73 3.37 -3.78
C VAL A 3 10.75 4.28 -3.01
N VAL A 4 9.46 4.23 -3.34
CA VAL A 4 8.41 4.99 -2.63
C VAL A 4 8.42 4.63 -1.14
N THR A 5 8.46 3.35 -0.79
CA THR A 5 8.51 2.90 0.61
C THR A 5 9.77 3.41 1.31
N ALA A 6 10.95 3.32 0.65
CA ALA A 6 12.20 3.81 1.23
C ALA A 6 12.20 5.33 1.49
N ILE A 7 11.47 6.10 0.69
CA ILE A 7 11.32 7.55 0.88
C ILE A 7 10.30 7.82 1.98
N THR A 8 9.10 7.23 1.93
CA THR A 8 8.03 7.49 2.90
C THR A 8 8.40 7.09 4.33
N THR A 9 9.24 6.06 4.52
CA THR A 9 9.75 5.72 5.86
C THR A 9 10.67 6.78 6.47
N ARG A 10 11.22 7.69 5.65
CA ARG A 10 12.11 8.77 6.08
C ARG A 10 11.42 10.13 6.21
N ILE A 11 10.15 10.22 5.82
CA ILE A 11 9.33 11.43 5.90
C ILE A 11 8.37 11.36 7.10
N TYR A 12 7.82 12.49 7.52
CA TYR A 12 6.73 12.53 8.50
C TYR A 12 5.50 11.81 7.88
N PRO A 13 4.71 10.99 8.60
CA PRO A 13 4.79 10.77 10.05
C PRO A 13 5.72 9.60 10.46
N LEU A 14 6.15 8.75 9.52
CA LEU A 14 6.86 7.51 9.84
C LEU A 14 8.22 7.76 10.48
N CYS A 15 8.96 8.77 10.04
CA CYS A 15 10.27 9.10 10.61
C CYS A 15 10.24 9.48 12.10
N LYS A 16 9.06 9.84 12.64
CA LYS A 16 8.87 10.15 14.07
C LYS A 16 8.36 8.96 14.91
N LYS A 17 8.05 7.85 14.28
CA LYS A 17 7.61 6.65 14.99
C LYS A 17 8.81 5.97 15.61
N SER A 18 8.57 5.34 16.78
CA SER A 18 9.61 4.61 17.50
C SER A 18 10.06 3.38 16.71
N ASP A 19 11.36 3.12 16.66
CA ASP A 19 11.94 1.88 16.12
C ASP A 19 11.82 0.69 17.09
N LYS A 20 11.16 0.89 18.24
CA LYS A 20 10.90 -0.18 19.20
C LYS A 20 9.89 -1.16 18.62
N GLY A 21 10.16 -2.45 18.82
CA GLY A 21 9.28 -3.52 18.42
C GLY A 21 7.94 -3.51 19.15
N TYR A 22 7.12 -4.51 18.88
CA TYR A 22 5.82 -4.74 19.51
C TYR A 22 5.93 -4.63 21.04
N ASN A 23 4.99 -3.95 21.68
CA ASN A 23 4.98 -3.67 23.13
C ASN A 23 6.19 -2.91 23.67
N ASN A 24 6.82 -2.03 22.89
CA ASN A 24 8.03 -1.29 23.25
C ASN A 24 9.26 -2.19 23.56
N MET A 25 9.26 -3.42 23.08
CA MET A 25 10.44 -4.29 23.17
C MET A 25 11.60 -3.64 22.42
N GLU A 26 12.77 -3.62 23.05
CA GLU A 26 13.99 -3.22 22.37
C GLU A 26 14.28 -4.26 21.28
N VAL A 27 14.34 -3.82 20.03
CA VAL A 27 14.79 -4.67 18.93
C VAL A 27 16.28 -4.88 19.12
N THR A 28 16.68 -6.08 19.52
CA THR A 28 18.11 -6.44 19.56
C THR A 28 18.65 -6.32 18.12
N PRO A 29 19.69 -5.49 17.90
CA PRO A 29 20.25 -5.37 16.56
C PRO A 29 20.72 -6.76 16.10
N GLU A 30 20.32 -7.14 14.90
CA GLU A 30 20.78 -8.39 14.30
C GLU A 30 22.30 -8.44 14.27
N PRO A 31 22.91 -9.60 14.64
CA PRO A 31 24.36 -9.74 14.60
C PRO A 31 24.86 -9.45 13.18
N LYS A 32 25.84 -8.57 13.05
CA LYS A 32 26.43 -8.23 11.75
C LYS A 32 27.13 -9.47 11.18
N VAL A 33 26.50 -10.08 10.18
CA VAL A 33 27.08 -11.24 9.47
C VAL A 33 28.18 -10.74 8.53
N GLU A 34 29.33 -11.40 8.58
CA GLU A 34 30.43 -11.13 7.61
C GLU A 34 29.94 -11.31 6.17
N LYS A 35 30.26 -10.34 5.31
CA LYS A 35 29.75 -10.29 3.91
C LYS A 35 29.99 -11.58 3.10
N GLY A 36 30.99 -12.40 3.44
CA GLY A 36 31.26 -13.68 2.78
C GLY A 36 30.47 -14.88 3.30
N LYS A 37 29.83 -14.76 4.46
CA LYS A 37 29.09 -15.85 5.13
C LYS A 37 27.58 -15.65 5.12
N LEU A 38 27.08 -14.61 4.47
CA LEU A 38 25.66 -14.22 4.51
C LEU A 38 24.72 -15.35 4.06
N VAL A 39 25.05 -16.02 2.96
CA VAL A 39 24.23 -17.11 2.41
C VAL A 39 24.28 -18.35 3.29
N SER A 40 25.46 -18.73 3.79
CA SER A 40 25.61 -19.91 4.64
C SER A 40 24.94 -19.71 6.00
N THR A 41 25.03 -18.51 6.58
CA THR A 41 24.35 -18.17 7.83
C THR A 41 22.84 -18.16 7.65
N ALA A 42 22.33 -17.49 6.59
CA ALA A 42 20.89 -17.48 6.28
C ALA A 42 20.33 -18.90 6.06
N PHE A 43 21.10 -19.77 5.39
CA PHE A 43 20.70 -21.17 5.18
C PHE A 43 20.69 -21.96 6.49
N ALA A 44 21.71 -21.79 7.33
CA ALA A 44 21.78 -22.44 8.66
C ALA A 44 20.65 -21.99 9.58
N GLU A 45 20.34 -20.68 9.63
CA GLU A 45 19.22 -20.14 10.37
C GLU A 45 17.88 -20.63 9.84
N GLY A 46 17.71 -20.71 8.52
CA GLY A 46 16.53 -21.28 7.88
C GLY A 46 16.32 -22.75 8.25
N LEU A 47 17.36 -23.59 8.20
CA LEU A 47 17.29 -24.98 8.65
C LEU A 47 16.95 -25.09 10.14
N HIS A 48 17.53 -24.26 10.98
CA HIS A 48 17.23 -24.22 12.41
C HIS A 48 15.78 -23.79 12.69
N ALA A 49 15.24 -22.83 11.93
CA ALA A 49 13.82 -22.47 12.00
C ALA A 49 12.92 -23.63 11.56
N CYS A 50 13.26 -24.31 10.45
CA CYS A 50 12.53 -25.48 9.97
C CYS A 50 12.53 -26.64 10.98
N SER A 51 13.63 -26.85 11.73
CA SER A 51 13.72 -27.92 12.75
C SER A 51 12.77 -27.70 13.94
N ARG A 52 12.38 -26.45 14.19
CA ARG A 52 11.41 -26.07 15.23
C ARG A 52 9.97 -25.98 14.73
N ALA A 53 9.78 -26.08 13.43
CA ALA A 53 8.44 -26.02 12.83
C ALA A 53 7.58 -27.23 13.27
N PRO A 54 6.26 -27.05 13.43
CA PRO A 54 5.35 -28.16 13.65
C PRO A 54 5.40 -29.13 12.46
N LYS A 55 4.93 -30.37 12.66
CA LYS A 55 4.79 -31.33 11.56
C LYS A 55 4.01 -30.69 10.41
N PHE A 56 4.37 -31.01 9.17
CA PHE A 56 3.82 -30.38 7.98
C PHE A 56 2.29 -30.31 7.97
N VAL A 57 1.62 -31.44 8.31
CA VAL A 57 0.16 -31.51 8.33
C VAL A 57 -0.43 -30.63 9.44
N ASP A 58 0.15 -30.65 10.62
CA ASP A 58 -0.31 -29.86 11.77
C ASP A 58 -0.13 -28.34 11.48
N GLY A 59 1.01 -27.98 10.88
CA GLY A 59 1.26 -26.61 10.43
C GLY A 59 0.29 -26.16 9.34
N LEU A 60 -0.02 -27.04 8.37
CA LEU A 60 -0.96 -26.75 7.31
C LEU A 60 -2.37 -26.51 7.85
N VAL A 61 -2.86 -27.41 8.71
CA VAL A 61 -4.19 -27.29 9.35
C VAL A 61 -4.26 -26.03 10.20
N LYS A 62 -3.24 -25.76 11.02
CA LYS A 62 -3.19 -24.55 11.84
C LYS A 62 -3.26 -23.29 10.98
N ASN A 63 -2.40 -23.17 9.98
CA ASN A 63 -2.38 -22.00 9.09
C ASN A 63 -3.69 -21.84 8.32
N PHE A 64 -4.32 -22.93 7.90
CA PHE A 64 -5.64 -22.88 7.26
C PHE A 64 -6.72 -22.33 8.20
N VAL A 65 -6.77 -22.84 9.44
CA VAL A 65 -7.74 -22.37 10.45
C VAL A 65 -7.48 -20.91 10.82
N ASP A 66 -6.24 -20.52 11.02
CA ASP A 66 -5.86 -19.13 11.33
C ASP A 66 -6.24 -18.20 10.16
N GLY A 67 -5.97 -18.61 8.92
CA GLY A 67 -6.36 -17.87 7.72
C GLY A 67 -7.89 -17.75 7.57
N LEU A 68 -8.62 -18.82 7.85
CA LEU A 68 -10.09 -18.81 7.81
C LEU A 68 -10.67 -17.87 8.89
N ASN A 69 -10.15 -17.92 10.10
CA ASN A 69 -10.56 -17.02 11.18
C ASN A 69 -10.27 -15.56 10.83
N MET A 70 -9.11 -15.29 10.24
CA MET A 70 -8.75 -13.95 9.76
C MET A 70 -9.72 -13.47 8.66
N ALA A 71 -10.03 -14.32 7.68
CA ALA A 71 -10.97 -14.00 6.61
C ALA A 71 -12.38 -13.70 7.14
N LEU A 72 -12.86 -14.48 8.10
CA LEU A 72 -14.17 -14.28 8.73
C LEU A 72 -14.24 -12.99 9.57
N ASN A 73 -13.15 -12.61 10.20
CA ASN A 73 -13.09 -11.38 11.01
C ASN A 73 -12.97 -10.13 10.14
N ILE A 74 -12.15 -10.17 9.10
CA ILE A 74 -11.84 -8.99 8.26
C ILE A 74 -12.83 -8.88 7.10
N GLY A 75 -13.32 -9.98 6.54
CA GLY A 75 -14.17 -10.03 5.36
C GLY A 75 -15.39 -9.11 5.43
N PRO A 76 -16.23 -9.17 6.49
CA PRO A 76 -17.38 -8.30 6.62
C PRO A 76 -17.03 -6.80 6.63
N THR A 77 -15.92 -6.45 7.28
CA THR A 77 -15.42 -5.07 7.33
C THR A 77 -14.96 -4.59 5.96
N LEU A 78 -14.23 -5.45 5.23
CA LEU A 78 -13.81 -5.16 3.86
C LEU A 78 -15.01 -4.93 2.93
N MET A 79 -16.00 -5.80 3.01
CA MET A 79 -17.22 -5.69 2.19
C MET A 79 -18.00 -4.41 2.51
N ALA A 80 -18.21 -4.12 3.79
CA ALA A 80 -18.94 -2.94 4.22
C ALA A 80 -18.25 -1.64 3.79
N ILE A 81 -16.95 -1.51 4.04
CA ILE A 81 -16.18 -0.30 3.71
C ILE A 81 -15.97 -0.18 2.20
N GLY A 82 -15.68 -1.29 1.52
CA GLY A 82 -15.55 -1.31 0.06
C GLY A 82 -16.86 -0.90 -0.63
N PHE A 83 -17.99 -1.42 -0.17
CA PHE A 83 -19.32 -1.03 -0.67
C PHE A 83 -19.61 0.46 -0.43
N LEU A 84 -19.34 0.98 0.76
CA LEU A 84 -19.50 2.41 1.06
C LEU A 84 -18.60 3.27 0.16
N GLY A 85 -17.35 2.87 -0.07
CA GLY A 85 -16.43 3.53 -0.97
C GLY A 85 -16.96 3.58 -2.41
N LEU A 86 -17.51 2.47 -2.91
CA LEU A 86 -18.15 2.38 -4.22
C LEU A 86 -19.37 3.31 -4.33
N VAL A 87 -20.23 3.30 -3.33
CA VAL A 87 -21.42 4.17 -3.29
C VAL A 87 -21.00 5.65 -3.29
N LEU A 88 -20.03 6.01 -2.48
CA LEU A 88 -19.50 7.39 -2.47
C LEU A 88 -18.90 7.77 -3.83
N ALA A 89 -18.17 6.88 -4.47
CA ALA A 89 -17.58 7.13 -5.79
C ALA A 89 -18.62 7.27 -6.90
N ALA A 90 -19.73 6.50 -6.82
CA ALA A 90 -20.76 6.48 -7.85
C ALA A 90 -21.80 7.61 -7.70
N PHE A 91 -22.15 7.96 -6.46
CA PHE A 91 -23.30 8.84 -6.19
C PHE A 91 -22.92 10.20 -5.59
N THR A 92 -21.64 10.46 -5.30
CA THR A 92 -21.21 11.71 -4.70
C THR A 92 -20.00 12.29 -5.44
N PRO A 93 -19.83 13.64 -5.43
CA PRO A 93 -18.66 14.30 -6.02
C PRO A 93 -17.42 14.28 -5.08
N VAL A 94 -17.43 13.52 -4.00
CA VAL A 94 -16.35 13.51 -3.00
C VAL A 94 -15.00 13.24 -3.62
N PHE A 95 -14.90 12.25 -4.51
CA PHE A 95 -13.64 11.93 -5.17
C PHE A 95 -13.26 12.90 -6.30
N ASP A 96 -14.23 13.61 -6.88
CA ASP A 96 -13.93 14.72 -7.78
C ASP A 96 -13.30 15.88 -7.00
N ILE A 97 -13.88 16.22 -5.84
CA ILE A 97 -13.34 17.25 -4.95
C ILE A 97 -11.95 16.85 -4.43
N LEU A 98 -11.79 15.61 -3.97
CA LEU A 98 -10.50 15.09 -3.51
C LEU A 98 -9.47 15.05 -4.66
N GLY A 99 -9.92 14.84 -5.88
CA GLY A 99 -9.09 14.87 -7.09
C GLY A 99 -8.41 16.22 -7.31
N TYR A 100 -9.04 17.34 -6.94
CA TYR A 100 -8.40 18.65 -7.04
C TYR A 100 -7.09 18.75 -6.25
N LEU A 101 -6.91 17.94 -5.22
CA LEU A 101 -5.66 17.87 -4.47
C LEU A 101 -4.48 17.36 -5.32
N PHE A 102 -4.76 16.46 -6.26
CA PHE A 102 -3.76 15.85 -7.14
C PHE A 102 -3.63 16.57 -8.48
N LEU A 103 -4.61 17.41 -8.84
CA LEU A 103 -4.66 18.10 -10.14
C LEU A 103 -3.39 18.92 -10.45
N PRO A 104 -2.81 19.70 -9.50
CA PRO A 104 -1.59 20.46 -9.80
C PRO A 104 -0.41 19.55 -10.13
N PHE A 105 -0.31 18.39 -9.48
CA PHE A 105 0.76 17.42 -9.75
C PHE A 105 0.57 16.78 -11.13
N THR A 106 -0.64 16.37 -11.47
CA THR A 106 -0.93 15.72 -12.76
C THR A 106 -0.78 16.68 -13.95
N MET A 107 -1.14 17.95 -13.76
CA MET A 107 -0.89 18.99 -14.76
C MET A 107 0.60 19.22 -14.97
N LEU A 108 1.37 19.35 -13.89
CA LEU A 108 2.82 19.57 -13.95
C LEU A 108 3.56 18.38 -14.60
N LEU A 109 3.05 17.18 -14.40
CA LEU A 109 3.64 15.95 -14.93
C LEU A 109 3.28 15.65 -16.40
N GLY A 110 2.56 16.53 -17.06
CA GLY A 110 2.37 16.49 -18.51
C GLY A 110 1.23 15.60 -19.02
N PHE A 111 0.24 15.27 -18.19
CA PHE A 111 -0.94 14.49 -18.64
C PHE A 111 -1.95 15.27 -19.48
N GLY A 112 -1.72 16.57 -19.69
CA GLY A 112 -2.52 17.41 -20.61
C GLY A 112 -4.04 17.35 -20.32
N SER A 113 -4.83 16.98 -21.32
CA SER A 113 -6.29 16.87 -21.19
C SER A 113 -6.74 15.74 -20.25
N GLU A 114 -5.89 14.75 -19.98
CA GLU A 114 -6.21 13.62 -19.11
C GLU A 114 -5.80 13.87 -17.65
N ALA A 115 -5.19 15.02 -17.34
CA ALA A 115 -4.73 15.36 -15.98
C ALA A 115 -5.83 15.26 -14.93
N ALA A 116 -7.04 15.72 -15.24
CA ALA A 116 -8.19 15.61 -14.34
C ALA A 116 -8.63 14.17 -14.09
N MET A 117 -8.56 13.33 -15.12
CA MET A 117 -8.87 11.90 -15.03
C MET A 117 -7.85 11.17 -14.16
N VAL A 118 -6.56 11.44 -14.35
CA VAL A 118 -5.49 10.90 -13.50
C VAL A 118 -5.66 11.34 -12.04
N ALA A 119 -5.95 12.63 -11.83
CA ALA A 119 -6.17 13.18 -10.49
C ALA A 119 -7.37 12.51 -9.77
N LYS A 120 -8.48 12.31 -10.49
CA LYS A 120 -9.65 11.58 -9.99
C LYS A 120 -9.31 10.12 -9.70
N GLY A 121 -8.56 9.45 -10.58
CA GLY A 121 -8.07 8.09 -10.37
C GLY A 121 -7.26 7.97 -9.08
N CYS A 122 -6.31 8.89 -8.86
CA CYS A 122 -5.53 8.96 -7.62
C CYS A 122 -6.40 9.14 -6.37
N ALA A 123 -7.45 9.95 -6.44
CA ALA A 123 -8.35 10.17 -5.32
C ALA A 123 -9.21 8.93 -5.00
N ILE A 124 -9.74 8.26 -6.02
CA ILE A 124 -10.60 7.08 -5.86
C ILE A 124 -9.80 5.87 -5.37
N SER A 125 -8.50 5.81 -5.64
CA SER A 125 -7.64 4.73 -5.15
C SER A 125 -7.65 4.60 -3.62
N LEU A 126 -7.92 5.69 -2.89
CA LEU A 126 -8.13 5.65 -1.44
C LEU A 126 -9.31 4.76 -1.02
N ALA A 127 -10.37 4.71 -1.82
CA ALA A 127 -11.52 3.86 -1.51
C ALA A 127 -11.21 2.41 -1.85
N GLU A 128 -10.69 2.19 -3.07
CA GLU A 128 -10.43 0.85 -3.57
C GLU A 128 -9.40 0.90 -4.72
N MET A 129 -8.38 0.07 -4.66
CA MET A 129 -7.23 0.12 -5.56
C MET A 129 -7.53 -0.24 -7.02
N PHE A 130 -8.60 -0.98 -7.31
CA PHE A 130 -8.95 -1.39 -8.68
C PHE A 130 -9.91 -0.42 -9.38
N LEU A 131 -10.64 0.41 -8.64
CA LEU A 131 -11.59 1.37 -9.21
C LEU A 131 -10.97 2.37 -10.20
N PRO A 132 -9.76 2.89 -9.95
CA PRO A 132 -9.12 3.80 -10.88
C PRO A 132 -8.92 3.22 -12.27
N ALA A 133 -8.70 1.91 -12.39
CA ALA A 133 -8.53 1.23 -13.67
C ALA A 133 -9.75 1.37 -14.58
N ASN A 134 -10.96 1.34 -14.00
CA ASN A 134 -12.19 1.54 -14.77
C ASN A 134 -12.33 2.97 -15.31
N ILE A 135 -11.83 3.96 -14.54
CA ILE A 135 -11.89 5.37 -14.94
C ILE A 135 -10.97 5.64 -16.12
N VAL A 136 -9.78 5.05 -16.13
CA VAL A 136 -8.77 5.26 -17.17
C VAL A 136 -8.84 4.23 -18.32
N ALA A 137 -9.87 3.38 -18.35
CA ALA A 137 -9.98 2.30 -19.34
C ALA A 137 -9.96 2.79 -20.80
N THR A 138 -10.44 4.02 -21.05
CA THR A 138 -10.47 4.64 -22.37
C THR A 138 -9.37 5.69 -22.57
N ALA A 139 -8.49 5.88 -21.59
CA ALA A 139 -7.40 6.84 -21.64
C ALA A 139 -6.22 6.33 -22.48
N THR A 140 -5.24 7.20 -22.68
CA THR A 140 -3.98 6.82 -23.36
C THR A 140 -3.25 5.72 -22.60
N PRO A 141 -2.44 4.87 -23.27
CA PRO A 141 -1.63 3.84 -22.61
C PRO A 141 -0.72 4.40 -21.52
N ALA A 142 -0.20 5.62 -21.69
CA ALA A 142 0.59 6.32 -20.68
C ALA A 142 -0.23 6.55 -19.39
N THR A 143 -1.44 7.07 -19.53
CA THR A 143 -2.35 7.32 -18.39
C THR A 143 -2.76 6.02 -17.70
N GLN A 144 -3.07 4.98 -18.47
CA GLN A 144 -3.39 3.66 -17.93
C GLN A 144 -2.20 3.08 -17.13
N ALA A 145 -0.99 3.16 -17.68
CA ALA A 145 0.21 2.64 -17.04
C ALA A 145 0.54 3.40 -15.74
N VAL A 146 0.45 4.73 -15.74
CA VAL A 146 0.73 5.50 -14.53
C VAL A 146 -0.28 5.19 -13.42
N ILE A 147 -1.56 5.10 -13.73
CA ILE A 147 -2.58 4.75 -12.73
C ILE A 147 -2.38 3.33 -12.20
N ALA A 148 -2.05 2.37 -13.06
CA ALA A 148 -1.72 1.01 -12.60
C ALA A 148 -0.53 0.99 -11.61
N ILE A 149 0.51 1.79 -11.88
CA ILE A 149 1.65 1.92 -10.98
C ILE A 149 1.24 2.57 -9.65
N VAL A 150 0.42 3.63 -9.69
CA VAL A 150 -0.07 4.31 -8.48
C VAL A 150 -0.89 3.35 -7.63
N CYS A 151 -1.87 2.66 -8.20
CA CYS A 151 -2.74 1.70 -7.51
C CYS A 151 -1.96 0.62 -6.74
N VAL A 152 -0.91 0.06 -7.38
CA VAL A 152 -0.06 -0.95 -6.72
C VAL A 152 0.89 -0.33 -5.69
N SER A 153 1.29 0.92 -5.89
CA SER A 153 2.33 1.56 -5.08
C SER A 153 1.81 2.25 -3.83
N GLU A 154 0.55 2.69 -3.82
CA GLU A 154 -0.06 3.38 -2.68
C GLU A 154 -0.27 2.47 -1.46
N ILE A 155 -0.69 1.21 -1.68
CA ILE A 155 -0.92 0.16 -0.68
C ILE A 155 -2.05 0.45 0.33
N LEU A 156 -2.40 1.71 0.56
CA LEU A 156 -3.32 2.16 1.61
C LEU A 156 -4.68 2.52 1.00
N PHE A 157 -5.69 1.69 1.23
CA PHE A 157 -7.06 1.91 0.75
C PHE A 157 -8.09 1.37 1.75
N PHE A 158 -9.26 1.98 1.76
CA PHE A 158 -10.30 1.70 2.76
C PHE A 158 -10.94 0.33 2.61
N SER A 159 -10.94 -0.25 1.42
CA SER A 159 -11.57 -1.56 1.22
C SER A 159 -10.79 -2.70 1.87
N ALA A 160 -9.48 -2.57 2.14
CA ALA A 160 -8.71 -3.66 2.74
C ALA A 160 -7.64 -3.20 3.74
N SER A 161 -6.57 -2.54 3.27
CA SER A 161 -5.36 -2.33 4.07
C SER A 161 -5.58 -1.41 5.27
N ILE A 162 -6.36 -0.35 5.13
CA ILE A 162 -6.61 0.59 6.23
C ILE A 162 -7.35 -0.09 7.39
N PRO A 163 -8.48 -0.81 7.19
CA PRO A 163 -9.11 -1.57 8.26
C PRO A 163 -8.21 -2.63 8.86
N CYS A 164 -7.40 -3.32 8.06
CA CYS A 164 -6.45 -4.31 8.56
C CYS A 164 -5.42 -3.66 9.51
N ILE A 165 -4.85 -2.51 9.13
CA ILE A 165 -3.89 -1.78 9.97
C ILE A 165 -4.54 -1.31 11.28
N LEU A 166 -5.74 -0.72 11.19
CA LEU A 166 -6.48 -0.22 12.35
C LEU A 166 -6.97 -1.35 13.28
N GLY A 167 -7.14 -2.56 12.75
CA GLY A 167 -7.48 -3.76 13.51
C GLY A 167 -6.27 -4.43 14.19
N THR A 168 -5.06 -3.91 14.01
CA THR A 168 -3.85 -4.41 14.65
C THR A 168 -3.38 -3.47 15.77
N ASP A 169 -2.45 -3.95 16.60
CA ASP A 169 -1.82 -3.14 17.64
C ASP A 169 -0.76 -2.14 17.12
N ILE A 170 -0.68 -1.96 15.80
CA ILE A 170 0.20 -0.96 15.18
C ILE A 170 -0.33 0.44 15.52
N LYS A 171 0.49 1.23 16.21
CA LYS A 171 0.14 2.58 16.67
C LYS A 171 0.20 3.60 15.52
N LEU A 172 -0.66 3.42 14.51
CA LEU A 172 -0.89 4.39 13.45
C LEU A 172 -2.30 4.95 13.59
N SER A 173 -2.43 6.26 13.66
CA SER A 173 -3.73 6.92 13.62
C SER A 173 -4.24 6.97 12.18
N LEU A 174 -5.57 7.08 12.00
CA LEU A 174 -6.16 7.28 10.68
C LEU A 174 -5.58 8.50 9.96
N LYS A 175 -5.27 9.57 10.72
CA LYS A 175 -4.60 10.77 10.19
C LYS A 175 -3.22 10.45 9.63
N ASP A 176 -2.41 9.69 10.36
CA ASP A 176 -1.08 9.27 9.87
C ASP A 176 -1.21 8.45 8.58
N ILE A 177 -2.17 7.53 8.54
CA ILE A 177 -2.42 6.66 7.36
C ILE A 177 -2.81 7.50 6.14
N LEU A 178 -3.68 8.50 6.29
CA LEU A 178 -4.08 9.38 5.19
C LEU A 178 -2.91 10.24 4.69
N ILE A 179 -2.03 10.71 5.59
CA ILE A 179 -0.83 11.45 5.19
C ILE A 179 0.11 10.54 4.40
N ILE A 180 0.36 9.32 4.89
CA ILE A 180 1.22 8.34 4.22
C ILE A 180 0.64 7.98 2.85
N TRP A 181 -0.67 7.77 2.76
CA TRP A 181 -1.35 7.52 1.48
C TRP A 181 -1.10 8.66 0.48
N PHE A 182 -1.34 9.90 0.89
CA PHE A 182 -1.11 11.07 0.03
C PHE A 182 0.34 11.16 -0.46
N GLU A 183 1.30 11.01 0.46
CA GLU A 183 2.73 10.99 0.11
C GLU A 183 3.08 9.89 -0.89
N ARG A 184 2.54 8.69 -0.69
CA ARG A 184 2.80 7.55 -1.57
C ARG A 184 2.23 7.78 -2.96
N VAL A 185 1.01 8.32 -3.07
CA VAL A 185 0.39 8.65 -4.36
C VAL A 185 1.21 9.70 -5.09
N VAL A 186 1.57 10.81 -4.43
CA VAL A 186 2.37 11.89 -5.04
C VAL A 186 3.75 11.40 -5.47
N LEU A 187 4.45 10.66 -4.61
CA LEU A 187 5.76 10.09 -4.95
C LEU A 187 5.66 9.09 -6.10
N SER A 188 4.61 8.28 -6.13
CA SER A 188 4.38 7.32 -7.22
C SER A 188 4.15 8.05 -8.56
N LEU A 189 3.35 9.12 -8.55
CA LEU A 189 3.15 9.96 -9.72
C LEU A 189 4.46 10.57 -10.22
N ILE A 190 5.23 11.21 -9.33
CA ILE A 190 6.49 11.87 -9.68
C ILE A 190 7.51 10.88 -10.25
N LEU A 191 7.59 9.68 -9.71
CA LEU A 191 8.55 8.66 -10.15
C LEU A 191 8.07 7.92 -11.40
N ALA A 192 6.76 7.68 -11.53
CA ALA A 192 6.22 6.91 -12.64
C ALA A 192 6.01 7.73 -13.91
N ALA A 193 5.54 8.98 -13.81
CA ALA A 193 5.19 9.78 -14.98
C ALA A 193 6.37 9.97 -15.96
N PRO A 194 7.59 10.33 -15.55
CA PRO A 194 8.69 10.46 -16.49
C PRO A 194 9.04 9.15 -17.21
N VAL A 195 8.98 8.03 -16.48
CA VAL A 195 9.27 6.70 -17.04
C VAL A 195 8.20 6.30 -18.04
N VAL A 196 6.94 6.54 -17.71
CA VAL A 196 5.80 6.20 -18.58
C VAL A 196 5.81 7.05 -19.84
N HIS A 197 6.05 8.37 -19.74
CA HIS A 197 6.15 9.25 -20.92
C HIS A 197 7.37 8.96 -21.81
N LEU A 198 8.39 8.27 -21.27
CA LEU A 198 9.51 7.81 -22.08
C LEU A 198 9.19 6.52 -22.86
N LEU A 199 8.27 5.70 -22.32
CA LEU A 199 7.94 4.37 -22.89
C LEU A 199 6.76 4.43 -23.88
N PHE A 200 5.88 5.40 -23.74
CA PHE A 200 4.65 5.58 -24.52
C PHE A 200 4.58 6.97 -25.16
#